data_3829a6967afca6bc53490c231fc69ad9
#
_entry.id   3829a6967afca6bc53490c231fc69ad9
#
_cell.length_a   1.000
_cell.length_b   1.000
_cell.length_c   1.000
_cell.angle_alpha   90.00
_cell.angle_beta   90.00
_cell.angle_gamma   90.00
#
_symmetry.space_group_name_H-M   'P 1'
#
loop_
_entity.id
_entity.type
_entity.pdbx_description
1 polymer ?
#
loop_
_entity_poly.entity_id
_entity_poly.type
_entity_poly.pdbx_seq_one_letter_code
_entity_poly.pdbx_strand_id
1 'polypeptide(L)'
;MRRTLKNLFSLLAAFAVMFAIGTEAMAAKKSKTLKNTIKKDTVRCGVSQGLPGFSNADASNNWTGVDVDVCRAVAAAVLGDANKVTFYPLSAKERFTALTSGEIDILSRNTTWTLSRDADIGLTFVGVNFYDGQGFMVRRDSGITSTSQFKSGLSACVNIGTTTELNMRDFFTSKGISYEPVVFEKADEVVAAYDSGRCDTYTTDKSGLAAQRTKMKDPDAHIVLPETISKEPLGPVVRQGDAVWEDIVRWSLNVMIEAEEYGINSSNADSMKTSENPQIKRLVGAEGELGAALGLDNDWSLRIIKQVGNYGESYKRNIADTGILPTRGPNELWTKGGILYVPPAR
;
A
#
# COMPACT_ATOMS: atom_id res chain seq x y z
N MET A 1 63.81 8.94 -24.48
CA MET A 1 63.43 8.45 -23.12
C MET A 1 62.42 9.29 -22.37
N ARG A 2 62.37 10.64 -22.44
CA ARG A 2 61.38 11.46 -21.69
C ARG A 2 59.94 11.40 -22.22
N ARG A 3 59.67 11.11 -23.51
CA ARG A 3 58.33 11.03 -24.08
C ARG A 3 57.60 9.70 -23.77
N THR A 4 58.34 8.62 -23.68
CA THR A 4 57.77 7.30 -23.37
C THR A 4 57.35 7.16 -21.90
N LEU A 5 58.03 7.85 -20.97
CA LEU A 5 57.63 7.83 -19.55
C LEU A 5 56.31 8.62 -19.30
N LYS A 6 56.06 9.72 -20.02
CA LYS A 6 54.84 10.51 -19.88
C LYS A 6 53.58 9.72 -20.34
N ASN A 7 53.71 8.95 -21.41
CA ASN A 7 52.59 8.17 -21.91
C ASN A 7 52.26 6.96 -21.00
N LEU A 8 53.30 6.38 -20.35
CA LEU A 8 53.07 5.29 -19.39
C LEU A 8 52.35 5.76 -18.11
N PHE A 9 52.69 6.96 -17.61
CA PHE A 9 52.01 7.55 -16.46
C PHE A 9 50.56 7.94 -16.78
N SER A 10 50.25 8.41 -18.00
CA SER A 10 48.88 8.75 -18.43
C SER A 10 48.01 7.51 -18.60
N LEU A 11 48.54 6.39 -19.09
CA LEU A 11 47.82 5.13 -19.19
C LEU A 11 47.53 4.50 -17.80
N LEU A 12 48.47 4.56 -16.87
CA LEU A 12 48.30 4.07 -15.50
C LEU A 12 47.28 4.90 -14.72
N ALA A 13 47.24 6.23 -14.90
CA ALA A 13 46.27 7.10 -14.29
C ALA A 13 44.85 6.88 -14.86
N ALA A 14 44.71 6.64 -16.18
CA ALA A 14 43.41 6.33 -16.80
C ALA A 14 42.89 4.94 -16.35
N PHE A 15 43.77 3.95 -16.15
CA PHE A 15 43.36 2.65 -15.63
C PHE A 15 42.96 2.69 -14.15
N ALA A 16 43.67 3.49 -13.33
CA ALA A 16 43.34 3.69 -11.92
C ALA A 16 41.98 4.43 -11.73
N VAL A 17 41.66 5.41 -12.60
CA VAL A 17 40.41 6.12 -12.56
C VAL A 17 39.25 5.22 -13.03
N MET A 18 39.42 4.38 -14.06
CA MET A 18 38.39 3.41 -14.45
C MET A 18 38.16 2.33 -13.39
N PHE A 19 39.20 1.92 -12.65
CA PHE A 19 39.04 0.97 -11.55
C PHE A 19 38.39 1.59 -10.31
N ALA A 20 38.61 2.89 -10.06
CA ALA A 20 37.98 3.60 -8.95
C ALA A 20 36.47 3.84 -9.23
N ILE A 21 36.10 4.17 -10.49
CA ILE A 21 34.68 4.32 -10.87
C ILE A 21 33.95 2.97 -10.84
N GLY A 22 34.64 1.86 -11.21
CA GLY A 22 34.08 0.51 -11.12
C GLY A 22 33.86 0.03 -9.68
N THR A 23 34.72 0.46 -8.73
CA THR A 23 34.57 0.08 -7.31
C THR A 23 33.55 0.91 -6.54
N GLU A 24 33.27 2.13 -6.95
CA GLU A 24 32.17 2.92 -6.36
C GLU A 24 30.78 2.44 -6.85
N ALA A 25 30.66 2.03 -8.11
CA ALA A 25 29.43 1.42 -8.63
C ALA A 25 29.13 0.05 -7.99
N MET A 26 30.13 -0.64 -7.47
CA MET A 26 30.02 -1.92 -6.73
C MET A 26 29.99 -1.74 -5.20
N ALA A 27 29.93 -0.56 -4.66
CA ALA A 27 29.55 -0.35 -3.26
C ALA A 27 28.07 -0.73 -3.12
N ALA A 28 27.82 -2.04 -3.17
CA ALA A 28 26.52 -2.66 -3.13
C ALA A 28 25.67 -1.96 -2.10
N LYS A 29 24.60 -1.34 -2.53
CA LYS A 29 23.55 -0.75 -1.69
C LYS A 29 23.29 -1.69 -0.51
N LYS A 30 23.69 -1.29 0.70
CA LYS A 30 23.61 -2.16 1.88
C LYS A 30 22.24 -1.97 2.52
N SER A 31 21.28 -2.82 2.22
CA SER A 31 20.03 -2.89 2.96
C SER A 31 20.13 -3.91 4.09
N LYS A 32 19.88 -3.44 5.33
CA LYS A 32 19.79 -4.32 6.50
C LYS A 32 18.47 -5.10 6.46
N THR A 33 17.39 -4.44 6.01
CA THR A 33 16.06 -5.06 5.93
C THR A 33 16.06 -6.18 4.89
N LEU A 34 16.56 -5.93 3.67
CA LEU A 34 16.68 -6.96 2.62
C LEU A 34 17.46 -8.18 3.10
N LYS A 35 18.64 -7.97 3.72
CA LYS A 35 19.46 -9.07 4.26
C LYS A 35 18.72 -9.90 5.31
N ASN A 36 18.00 -9.24 6.20
CA ASN A 36 17.22 -9.91 7.24
C ASN A 36 16.03 -10.68 6.65
N THR A 37 15.34 -10.12 5.66
CA THR A 37 14.25 -10.76 4.95
C THR A 37 14.72 -12.03 4.24
N ILE A 38 15.82 -11.96 3.49
CA ILE A 38 16.45 -13.13 2.85
C ILE A 38 16.86 -14.18 3.89
N LYS A 39 17.53 -13.75 4.98
CA LYS A 39 17.97 -14.67 6.03
C LYS A 39 16.82 -15.39 6.75
N LYS A 40 15.68 -14.70 6.94
CA LYS A 40 14.49 -15.24 7.59
C LYS A 40 13.57 -16.00 6.63
N ASP A 41 13.85 -15.91 5.34
CA ASP A 41 13.04 -16.47 4.25
C ASP A 41 11.55 -16.06 4.32
N THR A 42 11.28 -14.86 4.80
CA THR A 42 9.91 -14.31 4.90
C THR A 42 9.91 -12.79 4.97
N VAL A 43 8.91 -12.15 4.34
CA VAL A 43 8.57 -10.73 4.51
C VAL A 43 7.62 -10.61 5.70
N ARG A 44 7.97 -9.81 6.71
CA ARG A 44 7.12 -9.53 7.86
C ARG A 44 6.24 -8.33 7.55
N CYS A 45 4.97 -8.58 7.33
CA CYS A 45 4.01 -7.58 6.87
C CYS A 45 2.98 -7.23 7.94
N GLY A 46 2.93 -5.97 8.37
CA GLY A 46 1.87 -5.44 9.21
C GLY A 46 0.61 -5.16 8.38
N VAL A 47 -0.52 -5.72 8.82
CA VAL A 47 -1.82 -5.64 8.13
C VAL A 47 -2.92 -5.23 9.10
N SER A 48 -4.13 -4.94 8.61
CA SER A 48 -5.29 -4.70 9.47
C SER A 48 -5.73 -5.97 10.19
N GLN A 49 -6.42 -5.81 11.30
CA GLN A 49 -6.98 -6.90 12.10
C GLN A 49 -8.23 -7.56 11.47
N GLY A 50 -8.60 -7.15 10.25
CA GLY A 50 -9.75 -7.67 9.52
C GLY A 50 -10.54 -6.55 8.82
N LEU A 51 -10.06 -6.15 7.64
CA LEU A 51 -10.73 -5.20 6.76
C LEU A 51 -10.96 -5.89 5.40
N PRO A 52 -12.18 -6.35 5.10
CA PRO A 52 -12.49 -7.00 3.83
C PRO A 52 -12.06 -6.15 2.64
N GLY A 53 -11.50 -6.78 1.62
CA GLY A 53 -10.95 -6.12 0.44
C GLY A 53 -9.54 -5.55 0.58
N PHE A 54 -9.10 -5.22 1.79
CA PHE A 54 -7.79 -4.63 2.08
C PHE A 54 -6.83 -5.62 2.74
N SER A 55 -7.16 -6.09 3.93
CA SER A 55 -6.46 -7.19 4.58
C SER A 55 -7.42 -7.91 5.52
N ASN A 56 -7.75 -9.13 5.17
CA ASN A 56 -8.69 -9.97 5.90
C ASN A 56 -8.26 -11.43 5.85
N ALA A 57 -8.27 -12.09 7.01
CA ALA A 57 -8.01 -13.52 7.10
C ALA A 57 -9.33 -14.30 7.08
N ASP A 58 -9.35 -15.43 6.39
CA ASP A 58 -10.43 -16.41 6.50
C ASP A 58 -10.26 -17.30 7.75
N ALA A 59 -11.21 -18.20 7.97
CA ALA A 59 -11.18 -19.12 9.11
C ALA A 59 -9.96 -20.07 9.11
N SER A 60 -9.31 -20.25 7.97
CA SER A 60 -8.08 -21.05 7.80
C SER A 60 -6.81 -20.18 7.87
N ASN A 61 -6.94 -18.91 8.25
CA ASN A 61 -5.86 -17.93 8.32
C ASN A 61 -5.21 -17.63 6.94
N ASN A 62 -5.95 -17.80 5.85
CA ASN A 62 -5.52 -17.34 4.54
C ASN A 62 -5.85 -15.85 4.40
N TRP A 63 -4.84 -15.04 4.19
CA TRP A 63 -4.96 -13.59 4.05
C TRP A 63 -5.26 -13.19 2.61
N THR A 64 -6.20 -12.25 2.44
CA THR A 64 -6.58 -11.66 1.16
C THR A 64 -6.75 -10.15 1.27
N GLY A 65 -6.60 -9.45 0.16
CA GLY A 65 -6.82 -8.01 0.07
C GLY A 65 -5.73 -7.28 -0.71
N VAL A 66 -6.01 -6.04 -1.13
CA VAL A 66 -5.06 -5.22 -1.91
C VAL A 66 -3.80 -4.89 -1.11
N ASP A 67 -3.90 -4.71 0.21
CA ASP A 67 -2.75 -4.50 1.09
C ASP A 67 -1.90 -5.77 1.25
N VAL A 68 -2.57 -6.93 1.30
CA VAL A 68 -1.93 -8.26 1.34
C VAL A 68 -1.15 -8.53 0.05
N ASP A 69 -1.73 -8.17 -1.09
CA ASP A 69 -1.11 -8.37 -2.40
C ASP A 69 0.16 -7.54 -2.58
N VAL A 70 0.23 -6.33 -2.01
CA VAL A 70 1.47 -5.56 -1.98
C VAL A 70 2.58 -6.32 -1.24
N CYS A 71 2.28 -6.91 -0.08
CA CYS A 71 3.28 -7.69 0.67
C CYS A 71 3.70 -8.96 -0.07
N ARG A 72 2.76 -9.61 -0.75
CA ARG A 72 3.05 -10.76 -1.63
C ARG A 72 3.89 -10.38 -2.84
N ALA A 73 3.67 -9.19 -3.41
CA ALA A 73 4.49 -8.68 -4.51
C ALA A 73 5.95 -8.49 -4.06
N VAL A 74 6.18 -7.93 -2.86
CA VAL A 74 7.52 -7.80 -2.28
C VAL A 74 8.15 -9.17 -2.04
N ALA A 75 7.41 -10.15 -1.52
CA ALA A 75 7.92 -11.52 -1.31
C ALA A 75 8.26 -12.21 -2.62
N ALA A 76 7.42 -12.10 -3.64
CA ALA A 76 7.70 -12.63 -4.98
C ALA A 76 8.97 -12.01 -5.57
N ALA A 77 9.14 -10.69 -5.42
CA ALA A 77 10.33 -9.97 -5.89
C ALA A 77 11.62 -10.44 -5.21
N VAL A 78 11.61 -10.50 -3.88
CA VAL A 78 12.81 -10.69 -3.05
C VAL A 78 13.15 -12.17 -2.81
N LEU A 79 12.12 -13.01 -2.60
CA LEU A 79 12.26 -14.40 -2.17
C LEU A 79 11.81 -15.41 -3.23
N GLY A 80 11.34 -14.92 -4.38
CA GLY A 80 10.89 -15.77 -5.49
C GLY A 80 9.53 -16.45 -5.27
N ASP A 81 8.88 -16.23 -4.12
CA ASP A 81 7.61 -16.86 -3.74
C ASP A 81 6.70 -15.86 -3.00
N ALA A 82 5.55 -15.56 -3.58
CA ALA A 82 4.54 -14.66 -3.02
C ALA A 82 3.94 -15.16 -1.69
N ASN A 83 4.09 -16.43 -1.36
CA ASN A 83 3.58 -17.01 -0.11
C ASN A 83 4.55 -16.84 1.06
N LYS A 84 5.78 -16.42 0.82
CA LYS A 84 6.78 -16.19 1.88
C LYS A 84 6.54 -14.87 2.62
N VAL A 85 5.36 -14.73 3.19
CA VAL A 85 4.93 -13.58 3.99
C VAL A 85 4.42 -14.06 5.34
N THR A 86 4.88 -13.40 6.41
CA THR A 86 4.29 -13.53 7.74
C THR A 86 3.47 -12.28 8.02
N PHE A 87 2.16 -12.44 8.18
CA PHE A 87 1.24 -11.35 8.44
C PHE A 87 1.11 -11.07 9.93
N TYR A 88 1.18 -9.79 10.30
CA TYR A 88 1.03 -9.28 11.66
C TYR A 88 -0.21 -8.39 11.71
N PRO A 89 -1.35 -8.89 12.23
CA PRO A 89 -2.56 -8.08 12.40
C PRO A 89 -2.36 -7.05 13.51
N LEU A 90 -2.38 -5.77 13.15
CA LEU A 90 -2.10 -4.64 14.04
C LEU A 90 -3.29 -3.70 14.15
N SER A 91 -3.54 -3.14 15.33
CA SER A 91 -4.45 -2.02 15.50
C SER A 91 -3.90 -0.73 14.84
N ALA A 92 -4.75 0.28 14.68
CA ALA A 92 -4.29 1.57 14.14
C ALA A 92 -3.28 2.26 15.07
N LYS A 93 -3.36 1.98 16.38
CA LYS A 93 -2.48 2.53 17.40
C LYS A 93 -1.10 1.86 17.42
N GLU A 94 -1.04 0.54 17.23
CA GLU A 94 0.19 -0.26 17.36
C GLU A 94 1.08 -0.21 16.10
N ARG A 95 0.49 -0.03 14.92
CA ARG A 95 1.14 -0.25 13.62
C ARG A 95 2.46 0.49 13.42
N PHE A 96 2.57 1.73 13.90
CA PHE A 96 3.78 2.53 13.71
C PHE A 96 4.90 2.09 14.66
N THR A 97 4.57 1.73 15.89
CA THR A 97 5.53 1.16 16.85
C THR A 97 6.08 -0.16 16.35
N ALA A 98 5.24 -1.06 15.83
CA ALA A 98 5.67 -2.32 15.24
C ALA A 98 6.63 -2.11 14.06
N LEU A 99 6.38 -1.10 13.21
CA LEU A 99 7.26 -0.79 12.09
C LEU A 99 8.58 -0.17 12.56
N THR A 100 8.56 0.84 13.42
CA THR A 100 9.77 1.55 13.88
C THR A 100 10.66 0.68 14.76
N SER A 101 10.11 -0.22 15.57
CA SER A 101 10.87 -1.20 16.36
C SER A 101 11.56 -2.28 15.53
N GLY A 102 11.11 -2.48 14.28
CA GLY A 102 11.61 -3.55 13.41
C GLY A 102 10.95 -4.91 13.64
N GLU A 103 9.80 -4.95 14.29
CA GLU A 103 8.97 -6.15 14.39
C GLU A 103 8.46 -6.58 13.02
N ILE A 104 8.05 -5.60 12.19
CA ILE A 104 7.67 -5.79 10.78
C ILE A 104 8.64 -5.09 9.83
N ASP A 105 8.68 -5.54 8.58
CA ASP A 105 9.55 -4.99 7.52
C ASP A 105 8.82 -3.99 6.63
N ILE A 106 7.52 -4.17 6.47
CA ILE A 106 6.59 -3.33 5.72
C ILE A 106 5.27 -3.24 6.49
N LEU A 107 4.66 -2.07 6.46
CA LEU A 107 3.29 -1.84 6.90
C LEU A 107 2.42 -1.57 5.66
N SER A 108 1.58 -2.53 5.27
CA SER A 108 0.56 -2.39 4.23
C SER A 108 -0.80 -2.60 4.87
N ARG A 109 -1.42 -1.48 5.31
CA ARG A 109 -2.56 -1.49 6.22
C ARG A 109 -3.37 -0.21 6.08
N ASN A 110 -4.00 0.03 4.93
CA ASN A 110 -4.83 1.20 4.69
C ASN A 110 -4.31 2.44 5.47
N THR A 111 -3.05 2.78 5.28
CA THR A 111 -2.36 3.83 6.05
C THR A 111 -2.30 5.11 5.26
N THR A 112 -2.99 6.14 5.74
CA THR A 112 -3.01 7.46 5.10
C THR A 112 -1.66 8.14 5.17
N TRP A 113 -1.13 8.59 4.04
CA TRP A 113 0.06 9.41 3.94
C TRP A 113 -0.24 10.82 4.41
N THR A 114 0.40 11.24 5.50
CA THR A 114 0.30 12.60 6.03
C THR A 114 1.69 13.14 6.34
N LEU A 115 1.82 14.48 6.36
CA LEU A 115 3.09 15.13 6.68
C LEU A 115 3.66 14.67 8.04
N SER A 116 2.82 14.62 9.08
CA SER A 116 3.27 14.20 10.41
C SER A 116 3.76 12.76 10.45
N ARG A 117 3.07 11.84 9.78
CA ARG A 117 3.49 10.43 9.72
C ARG A 117 4.78 10.24 8.94
N ASP A 118 4.96 10.98 7.87
CA ASP A 118 6.13 10.90 7.00
C ASP A 118 7.37 11.59 7.62
N ALA A 119 7.19 12.79 8.19
CA ALA A 119 8.30 13.60 8.64
C ALA A 119 8.68 13.42 10.13
N ASP A 120 7.69 13.15 11.03
CA ASP A 120 7.92 13.24 12.48
C ASP A 120 8.30 11.91 13.12
N ILE A 121 7.90 10.76 12.57
CA ILE A 121 8.02 9.47 13.24
C ILE A 121 8.94 8.46 12.53
N GLY A 122 9.81 8.93 11.62
CA GLY A 122 10.82 8.11 10.97
C GLY A 122 10.26 7.05 10.01
N LEU A 123 9.22 7.39 9.29
CA LEU A 123 8.57 6.54 8.28
C LEU A 123 8.81 7.08 6.87
N THR A 124 8.72 6.20 5.89
CA THR A 124 8.71 6.56 4.47
C THR A 124 7.53 5.89 3.79
N PHE A 125 6.64 6.68 3.23
CA PHE A 125 5.59 6.20 2.33
C PHE A 125 6.18 5.95 0.95
N VAL A 126 5.94 4.78 0.38
CA VAL A 126 6.58 4.38 -0.89
C VAL A 126 5.69 4.56 -2.11
N GLY A 127 4.46 4.99 -1.92
CA GLY A 127 3.48 5.24 -2.96
C GLY A 127 2.07 5.20 -2.41
N VAL A 128 1.09 5.39 -3.27
CA VAL A 128 -0.33 5.25 -2.94
C VAL A 128 -0.88 4.03 -3.67
N ASN A 129 -1.39 3.06 -2.89
CA ASN A 129 -2.04 1.87 -3.44
C ASN A 129 -3.57 1.99 -3.46
N PHE A 130 -4.13 3.01 -2.78
CA PHE A 130 -5.57 3.27 -2.80
C PHE A 130 -5.86 4.74 -2.46
N TYR A 131 -6.55 5.44 -3.35
CA TYR A 131 -7.05 6.80 -3.11
C TYR A 131 -8.45 6.74 -2.52
N ASP A 132 -8.60 7.27 -1.31
CA ASP A 132 -9.85 7.28 -0.55
C ASP A 132 -10.16 8.67 0.02
N GLY A 133 -11.22 8.74 0.75
CA GLY A 133 -11.65 9.87 1.55
C GLY A 133 -12.53 9.40 2.70
N GLN A 134 -12.53 10.14 3.80
CA GLN A 134 -13.37 9.84 4.95
C GLN A 134 -14.83 10.21 4.69
N GLY A 135 -15.73 9.36 5.18
CA GLY A 135 -17.17 9.59 5.18
C GLY A 135 -17.83 9.19 6.49
N PHE A 136 -19.13 9.20 6.47
CA PHE A 136 -19.98 8.75 7.57
C PHE A 136 -20.96 7.69 7.08
N MET A 137 -21.23 6.71 7.94
CA MET A 137 -22.28 5.72 7.76
C MET A 137 -23.33 5.89 8.84
N VAL A 138 -24.59 5.82 8.45
CA VAL A 138 -25.76 5.94 9.35
C VAL A 138 -26.74 4.82 9.06
N ARG A 139 -27.63 4.53 10.02
CA ARG A 139 -28.76 3.63 9.81
C ARG A 139 -29.81 4.30 8.93
N ARG A 140 -30.44 3.55 8.03
CA ARG A 140 -31.49 4.07 7.12
C ARG A 140 -32.70 4.59 7.87
N ASP A 141 -33.08 3.95 8.99
CA ASP A 141 -34.22 4.33 9.83
C ASP A 141 -34.02 5.67 10.55
N SER A 142 -32.77 6.17 10.63
CA SER A 142 -32.50 7.53 11.13
C SER A 142 -33.07 8.63 10.22
N GLY A 143 -33.37 8.32 8.97
CA GLY A 143 -33.82 9.30 7.96
C GLY A 143 -32.73 10.29 7.49
N ILE A 144 -31.48 10.14 7.99
CA ILE A 144 -30.35 10.99 7.60
C ILE A 144 -29.81 10.51 6.25
N THR A 145 -29.70 11.42 5.28
CA THR A 145 -29.18 11.16 3.93
C THR A 145 -28.01 12.06 3.56
N SER A 146 -27.68 13.03 4.41
CA SER A 146 -26.59 14.00 4.22
C SER A 146 -26.04 14.44 5.58
N THR A 147 -24.73 14.70 5.65
CA THR A 147 -24.10 15.27 6.84
C THR A 147 -24.62 16.64 7.24
N SER A 148 -25.30 17.35 6.32
CA SER A 148 -25.96 18.63 6.61
C SER A 148 -27.14 18.50 7.59
N GLN A 149 -27.65 17.27 7.78
CA GLN A 149 -28.73 16.95 8.71
C GLN A 149 -28.22 16.58 10.12
N PHE A 150 -26.90 16.52 10.32
CA PHE A 150 -26.34 16.24 11.64
C PHE A 150 -26.69 17.35 12.63
N LYS A 151 -27.10 16.95 13.84
CA LYS A 151 -27.50 17.84 14.93
C LYS A 151 -26.61 17.63 16.14
N SER A 152 -26.55 18.64 17.02
CA SER A 152 -25.87 18.52 18.31
C SER A 152 -26.47 17.40 19.17
N GLY A 153 -25.58 16.68 19.88
CA GLY A 153 -25.93 15.52 20.68
C GLY A 153 -25.78 14.16 19.97
N LEU A 154 -25.40 14.16 18.68
CA LEU A 154 -25.13 12.93 17.92
C LEU A 154 -23.88 12.23 18.45
N SER A 155 -23.95 10.90 18.57
CA SER A 155 -22.81 10.06 18.95
C SER A 155 -22.12 9.47 17.70
N ALA A 156 -20.77 9.49 17.69
CA ALA A 156 -19.98 9.05 16.54
C ALA A 156 -18.92 8.03 16.93
N CYS A 157 -19.03 6.81 16.41
CA CYS A 157 -18.05 5.75 16.58
C CYS A 157 -16.85 5.93 15.64
N VAL A 158 -15.63 5.71 16.17
CA VAL A 158 -14.37 5.82 15.44
C VAL A 158 -13.27 4.98 16.05
N ASN A 159 -12.24 4.62 15.28
CA ASN A 159 -11.01 4.02 15.81
C ASN A 159 -10.00 5.07 16.29
N ILE A 160 -9.41 4.85 17.47
CA ILE A 160 -8.32 5.67 18.02
C ILE A 160 -7.04 5.56 17.18
N GLY A 161 -6.24 6.64 17.15
CA GLY A 161 -4.95 6.65 16.47
C GLY A 161 -5.03 6.74 14.94
N THR A 162 -6.17 7.21 14.43
CA THR A 162 -6.44 7.36 13.01
C THR A 162 -6.49 8.82 12.59
N THR A 163 -6.27 9.09 11.29
CA THR A 163 -6.59 10.39 10.68
C THR A 163 -8.07 10.68 10.80
N THR A 164 -8.89 9.64 10.71
CA THR A 164 -10.35 9.77 10.72
C THR A 164 -10.90 10.19 12.08
N GLU A 165 -10.22 9.86 13.19
CA GLU A 165 -10.52 10.41 14.52
C GLU A 165 -10.28 11.93 14.56
N LEU A 166 -9.14 12.38 14.02
CA LEU A 166 -8.79 13.80 13.98
C LEU A 166 -9.72 14.59 13.07
N ASN A 167 -9.94 14.09 11.85
CA ASN A 167 -10.84 14.74 10.87
C ASN A 167 -12.29 14.80 11.36
N MET A 168 -12.77 13.77 12.08
CA MET A 168 -14.09 13.78 12.71
C MET A 168 -14.22 14.96 13.68
N ARG A 169 -13.25 15.14 14.56
CA ARG A 169 -13.23 16.25 15.51
C ARG A 169 -13.24 17.59 14.76
N ASP A 170 -12.39 17.73 13.76
CA ASP A 170 -12.28 18.98 12.98
C ASP A 170 -13.57 19.28 12.20
N PHE A 171 -14.21 18.24 11.64
CA PHE A 171 -15.49 18.36 10.95
C PHE A 171 -16.58 18.89 11.86
N PHE A 172 -16.81 18.26 13.03
CA PHE A 172 -17.84 18.70 13.96
C PHE A 172 -17.56 20.08 14.55
N THR A 173 -16.29 20.37 14.86
CA THR A 173 -15.86 21.69 15.35
C THR A 173 -16.14 22.78 14.30
N SER A 174 -15.79 22.54 13.04
CA SER A 174 -15.98 23.53 11.95
C SER A 174 -17.44 23.82 11.65
N LYS A 175 -18.34 22.89 11.98
CA LYS A 175 -19.79 23.03 11.81
C LYS A 175 -20.48 23.57 13.05
N GLY A 176 -19.78 23.77 14.17
CA GLY A 176 -20.37 24.16 15.44
C GLY A 176 -21.35 23.11 16.02
N ILE A 177 -21.16 21.83 15.68
CA ILE A 177 -21.99 20.74 16.12
C ILE A 177 -21.30 20.06 17.33
N SER A 178 -21.97 20.09 18.48
CA SER A 178 -21.55 19.30 19.65
C SER A 178 -21.89 17.84 19.43
N TYR A 179 -20.94 16.93 19.64
CA TYR A 179 -21.12 15.48 19.44
C TYR A 179 -20.45 14.69 20.55
N GLU A 180 -20.81 13.41 20.69
CA GLU A 180 -20.19 12.47 21.60
C GLU A 180 -19.26 11.51 20.84
N PRO A 181 -17.93 11.61 21.01
CA PRO A 181 -17.01 10.65 20.40
C PRO A 181 -17.04 9.32 21.18
N VAL A 182 -17.29 8.23 20.47
CA VAL A 182 -17.23 6.87 21.02
C VAL A 182 -16.07 6.13 20.37
N VAL A 183 -14.98 5.99 21.11
CA VAL A 183 -13.66 5.62 20.56
C VAL A 183 -13.30 4.18 20.95
N PHE A 184 -12.79 3.40 19.99
CA PHE A 184 -12.37 2.02 20.19
C PHE A 184 -10.99 1.77 19.60
N GLU A 185 -10.27 0.81 20.15
CA GLU A 185 -8.97 0.41 19.61
C GLU A 185 -9.10 -0.60 18.46
N LYS A 186 -10.03 -1.56 18.58
CA LYS A 186 -10.24 -2.60 17.57
C LYS A 186 -11.38 -2.26 16.62
N ALA A 187 -11.18 -2.57 15.34
CA ALA A 187 -12.18 -2.30 14.30
C ALA A 187 -13.50 -3.08 14.55
N ASP A 188 -13.42 -4.33 15.01
CA ASP A 188 -14.60 -5.15 15.25
C ASP A 188 -15.43 -4.61 16.44
N GLU A 189 -14.79 -3.97 17.42
CA GLU A 189 -15.49 -3.29 18.54
C GLU A 189 -16.28 -2.09 18.05
N VAL A 190 -15.71 -1.30 17.10
CA VAL A 190 -16.42 -0.17 16.48
C VAL A 190 -17.64 -0.67 15.72
N VAL A 191 -17.47 -1.71 14.89
CA VAL A 191 -18.56 -2.30 14.10
C VAL A 191 -19.67 -2.80 15.03
N ALA A 192 -19.32 -3.58 16.06
CA ALA A 192 -20.29 -4.12 17.01
C ALA A 192 -21.04 -3.02 17.78
N ALA A 193 -20.33 -1.97 18.21
CA ALA A 193 -20.95 -0.84 18.92
C ALA A 193 -21.92 -0.08 18.02
N TYR A 194 -21.52 0.22 16.79
CA TYR A 194 -22.39 0.92 15.84
C TYR A 194 -23.59 0.04 15.42
N ASP A 195 -23.37 -1.22 15.08
CA ASP A 195 -24.42 -2.16 14.66
C ASP A 195 -25.47 -2.41 15.76
N SER A 196 -25.04 -2.38 17.03
CA SER A 196 -25.95 -2.48 18.21
C SER A 196 -26.68 -1.19 18.54
N GLY A 197 -26.44 -0.08 17.86
CA GLY A 197 -27.07 1.21 18.09
C GLY A 197 -26.44 2.06 19.19
N ARG A 198 -25.24 1.73 19.66
CA ARG A 198 -24.51 2.53 20.66
C ARG A 198 -24.08 3.90 20.10
N CYS A 199 -23.85 3.98 18.80
CA CYS A 199 -23.52 5.23 18.10
C CYS A 199 -24.55 5.51 17.02
N ASP A 200 -24.85 6.78 16.79
CA ASP A 200 -25.74 7.25 15.71
C ASP A 200 -25.06 7.15 14.35
N THR A 201 -23.73 7.36 14.32
CA THR A 201 -22.94 7.28 13.09
C THR A 201 -21.61 6.57 13.34
N TYR A 202 -21.08 5.95 12.27
CA TYR A 202 -19.73 5.41 12.21
C TYR A 202 -18.94 6.16 11.14
N THR A 203 -17.70 6.56 11.46
CA THR A 203 -16.83 7.27 10.53
C THR A 203 -15.47 6.63 10.40
N THR A 204 -15.04 6.42 9.17
CA THR A 204 -13.72 6.02 8.71
C THR A 204 -13.62 6.29 7.20
N ASP A 205 -12.59 5.79 6.52
CA ASP A 205 -12.47 5.80 5.05
C ASP A 205 -13.74 5.24 4.41
N LYS A 206 -14.22 5.81 3.31
CA LYS A 206 -15.45 5.37 2.66
C LYS A 206 -15.38 3.93 2.16
N SER A 207 -14.22 3.52 1.65
CA SER A 207 -13.99 2.11 1.31
C SER A 207 -14.04 1.21 2.54
N GLY A 208 -13.49 1.70 3.67
CA GLY A 208 -13.55 1.03 4.97
C GLY A 208 -14.99 0.90 5.48
N LEU A 209 -15.81 1.95 5.36
CA LEU A 209 -17.24 1.89 5.71
C LEU A 209 -17.97 0.84 4.85
N ALA A 210 -17.73 0.84 3.54
CA ALA A 210 -18.32 -0.15 2.63
C ALA A 210 -17.88 -1.58 2.98
N ALA A 211 -16.60 -1.78 3.29
CA ALA A 211 -16.06 -3.06 3.70
C ALA A 211 -16.65 -3.54 5.04
N GLN A 212 -16.67 -2.69 6.07
CA GLN A 212 -17.19 -3.05 7.38
C GLN A 212 -18.71 -3.29 7.37
N ARG A 213 -19.45 -2.58 6.50
CA ARG A 213 -20.87 -2.81 6.31
C ARG A 213 -21.19 -4.27 5.96
N THR A 214 -20.32 -4.94 5.18
CA THR A 214 -20.52 -6.36 4.82
C THR A 214 -20.49 -7.32 6.02
N LYS A 215 -19.95 -6.88 7.17
CA LYS A 215 -19.85 -7.66 8.42
C LYS A 215 -21.01 -7.43 9.36
N MET A 216 -21.90 -6.48 9.07
CA MET A 216 -23.04 -6.14 9.93
C MET A 216 -24.16 -7.17 9.78
N LYS A 217 -25.05 -7.23 10.78
CA LYS A 217 -26.18 -8.17 10.80
C LYS A 217 -27.12 -7.97 9.62
N ASP A 218 -27.38 -6.71 9.27
CA ASP A 218 -28.17 -6.31 8.11
C ASP A 218 -27.43 -5.20 7.35
N PRO A 219 -26.56 -5.55 6.38
CA PRO A 219 -25.80 -4.57 5.60
C PRO A 219 -26.68 -3.54 4.89
N ASP A 220 -27.90 -3.92 4.47
CA ASP A 220 -28.82 -3.05 3.74
C ASP A 220 -29.56 -2.03 4.63
N ALA A 221 -29.56 -2.25 5.94
CA ALA A 221 -30.06 -1.28 6.91
C ALA A 221 -29.16 -0.04 7.07
N HIS A 222 -27.99 -0.02 6.45
CA HIS A 222 -26.99 1.04 6.60
C HIS A 222 -26.65 1.71 5.26
N ILE A 223 -26.39 3.03 5.30
CA ILE A 223 -25.94 3.80 4.14
C ILE A 223 -24.66 4.56 4.46
N VAL A 224 -23.73 4.57 3.53
CA VAL A 224 -22.60 5.49 3.54
C VAL A 224 -23.07 6.79 2.90
N LEU A 225 -22.95 7.90 3.63
CA LEU A 225 -23.37 9.21 3.16
C LEU A 225 -22.52 9.69 1.97
N PRO A 226 -23.09 10.52 1.07
CA PRO A 226 -22.39 10.91 -0.16
C PRO A 226 -21.18 11.81 0.08
N GLU A 227 -21.16 12.59 1.16
CA GLU A 227 -20.09 13.54 1.43
C GLU A 227 -18.77 12.86 1.75
N THR A 228 -17.69 13.49 1.31
CA THR A 228 -16.30 13.15 1.65
C THR A 228 -15.69 14.32 2.39
N ILE A 229 -15.19 14.10 3.60
CA ILE A 229 -14.73 15.16 4.50
C ILE A 229 -13.22 15.30 4.57
N SER A 230 -12.46 14.37 3.98
CA SER A 230 -11.00 14.43 3.91
C SER A 230 -10.45 13.74 2.66
N LYS A 231 -9.14 13.92 2.43
CA LYS A 231 -8.36 13.13 1.48
C LYS A 231 -7.60 12.06 2.26
N GLU A 232 -7.74 10.80 1.85
CA GLU A 232 -7.05 9.67 2.46
C GLU A 232 -6.26 8.90 1.39
N PRO A 233 -5.05 9.40 0.99
CA PRO A 233 -4.15 8.65 0.11
C PRO A 233 -3.51 7.52 0.94
N LEU A 234 -3.96 6.30 0.73
CA LEU A 234 -3.51 5.11 1.46
C LEU A 234 -2.32 4.49 0.76
N GLY A 235 -1.31 4.08 1.52
CA GLY A 235 -0.15 3.45 0.92
C GLY A 235 0.70 2.63 1.87
N PRO A 236 1.57 1.77 1.30
CA PRO A 236 2.53 1.00 2.07
C PRO A 236 3.62 1.89 2.62
N VAL A 237 4.11 1.53 3.80
CA VAL A 237 5.07 2.30 4.60
C VAL A 237 6.22 1.41 5.02
N VAL A 238 7.44 1.96 5.00
CA VAL A 238 8.66 1.32 5.49
C VAL A 238 9.35 2.21 6.52
N ARG A 239 10.31 1.65 7.26
CA ARG A 239 11.18 2.45 8.13
C ARG A 239 12.07 3.36 7.29
N GLN A 240 12.23 4.58 7.71
CA GLN A 240 13.17 5.53 7.11
C GLN A 240 14.63 5.04 7.26
N GLY A 241 15.47 5.39 6.28
CA GLY A 241 16.92 5.16 6.34
C GLY A 241 17.42 3.86 5.70
N ASP A 242 16.55 3.09 5.03
CA ASP A 242 16.92 1.93 4.20
C ASP A 242 16.41 2.13 2.77
N ALA A 243 17.09 3.01 2.02
CA ALA A 243 16.68 3.42 0.68
C ALA A 243 16.54 2.26 -0.30
N VAL A 244 17.33 1.19 -0.16
CA VAL A 244 17.21 0.01 -1.03
C VAL A 244 15.91 -0.74 -0.74
N TRP A 245 15.54 -0.89 0.53
CA TRP A 245 14.27 -1.52 0.90
C TRP A 245 13.08 -0.67 0.48
N GLU A 246 13.19 0.64 0.65
CA GLU A 246 12.21 1.62 0.18
C GLU A 246 11.98 1.48 -1.33
N ASP A 247 13.05 1.45 -2.14
CA ASP A 247 12.99 1.27 -3.58
C ASP A 247 12.35 -0.09 -3.95
N ILE A 248 12.72 -1.19 -3.29
CA ILE A 248 12.13 -2.52 -3.54
C ILE A 248 10.61 -2.49 -3.32
N VAL A 249 10.14 -1.94 -2.21
CA VAL A 249 8.70 -1.91 -1.90
C VAL A 249 7.97 -0.98 -2.87
N ARG A 250 8.54 0.20 -3.15
CA ARG A 250 8.00 1.16 -4.13
C ARG A 250 7.85 0.53 -5.51
N TRP A 251 8.91 -0.07 -6.03
CA TRP A 251 8.89 -0.64 -7.36
C TRP A 251 8.06 -1.93 -7.45
N SER A 252 7.90 -2.67 -6.35
CA SER A 252 6.97 -3.80 -6.32
C SER A 252 5.52 -3.34 -6.52
N LEU A 253 5.10 -2.23 -5.91
CA LEU A 253 3.79 -1.63 -6.16
C LEU A 253 3.69 -1.03 -7.57
N ASN A 254 4.71 -0.28 -8.01
CA ASN A 254 4.70 0.38 -9.32
C ASN A 254 4.61 -0.63 -10.46
N VAL A 255 5.30 -1.78 -10.37
CA VAL A 255 5.21 -2.86 -11.36
C VAL A 255 3.79 -3.39 -11.49
N MET A 256 3.05 -3.54 -10.40
CA MET A 256 1.65 -3.99 -10.48
C MET A 256 0.79 -2.99 -11.27
N ILE A 257 1.01 -1.69 -11.05
CA ILE A 257 0.24 -0.63 -11.73
C ILE A 257 0.67 -0.50 -13.20
N GLU A 258 1.98 -0.46 -13.46
CA GLU A 258 2.52 -0.34 -14.83
C GLU A 258 2.20 -1.57 -15.69
N ALA A 259 2.19 -2.77 -15.09
CA ALA A 259 1.78 -3.99 -15.79
C ALA A 259 0.31 -3.91 -16.26
N GLU A 260 -0.58 -3.35 -15.46
CA GLU A 260 -1.96 -3.12 -15.88
C GLU A 260 -2.03 -2.13 -17.05
N GLU A 261 -1.23 -1.07 -17.03
CA GLU A 261 -1.19 -0.06 -18.08
C GLU A 261 -0.77 -0.66 -19.43
N TYR A 262 0.16 -1.62 -19.42
CA TYR A 262 0.58 -2.35 -20.62
C TYR A 262 -0.28 -3.58 -20.94
N GLY A 263 -1.33 -3.85 -20.20
CA GLY A 263 -2.18 -5.02 -20.40
C GLY A 263 -1.49 -6.34 -20.06
N ILE A 264 -0.44 -6.30 -19.23
CA ILE A 264 0.26 -7.49 -18.75
C ILE A 264 -0.45 -7.98 -17.49
N ASN A 265 -0.74 -9.26 -17.43
CA ASN A 265 -1.44 -9.89 -16.32
C ASN A 265 -0.84 -11.27 -15.97
N SER A 266 -1.36 -11.90 -14.93
CA SER A 266 -0.84 -13.20 -14.45
C SER A 266 -0.88 -14.30 -15.51
N SER A 267 -1.81 -14.25 -16.46
CA SER A 267 -1.99 -15.30 -17.48
C SER A 267 -1.10 -15.09 -18.71
N ASN A 268 -0.68 -13.85 -19.03
CA ASN A 268 0.08 -13.57 -20.25
C ASN A 268 1.54 -13.16 -19.99
N ALA A 269 1.95 -12.96 -18.74
CA ALA A 269 3.26 -12.39 -18.38
C ALA A 269 4.45 -13.11 -19.03
N ASP A 270 4.46 -14.45 -19.10
CA ASP A 270 5.54 -15.21 -19.73
C ASP A 270 5.66 -14.94 -21.24
N SER A 271 4.55 -14.80 -21.95
CA SER A 271 4.54 -14.53 -23.38
C SER A 271 5.04 -13.11 -23.71
N MET A 272 4.98 -12.19 -22.75
CA MET A 272 5.45 -10.82 -22.93
C MET A 272 6.98 -10.70 -23.02
N LYS A 273 7.74 -11.73 -22.65
CA LYS A 273 9.19 -11.79 -22.87
C LYS A 273 9.58 -11.65 -24.35
N THR A 274 8.71 -12.04 -25.25
CA THR A 274 8.91 -11.95 -26.71
C THR A 274 8.21 -10.76 -27.36
N SER A 275 7.69 -9.83 -26.56
CA SER A 275 7.01 -8.62 -27.06
C SER A 275 7.94 -7.78 -27.94
N GLU A 276 7.41 -7.18 -28.99
CA GLU A 276 8.16 -6.19 -29.79
C GLU A 276 8.31 -4.83 -29.09
N ASN A 277 7.54 -4.56 -28.02
CA ASN A 277 7.63 -3.32 -27.25
C ASN A 277 8.81 -3.38 -26.26
N PRO A 278 9.84 -2.53 -26.39
CA PRO A 278 10.99 -2.53 -25.49
C PRO A 278 10.64 -2.20 -24.03
N GLN A 279 9.57 -1.42 -23.77
CA GLN A 279 9.13 -1.10 -22.43
C GLN A 279 8.58 -2.34 -21.71
N ILE A 280 7.79 -3.14 -22.44
CA ILE A 280 7.29 -4.43 -21.94
C ILE A 280 8.45 -5.40 -21.68
N LYS A 281 9.41 -5.53 -22.60
CA LYS A 281 10.58 -6.39 -22.40
C LYS A 281 11.35 -6.02 -21.13
N ARG A 282 11.58 -4.74 -20.90
CA ARG A 282 12.25 -4.27 -19.68
C ARG A 282 11.43 -4.59 -18.44
N LEU A 283 10.12 -4.31 -18.47
CA LEU A 283 9.24 -4.55 -17.32
C LEU A 283 9.19 -6.03 -16.92
N VAL A 284 9.27 -6.95 -17.90
CA VAL A 284 9.27 -8.40 -17.61
C VAL A 284 10.68 -9.01 -17.49
N GLY A 285 11.73 -8.18 -17.43
CA GLY A 285 13.12 -8.62 -17.24
C GLY A 285 13.77 -9.31 -18.45
N ALA A 286 13.16 -9.23 -19.63
CA ALA A 286 13.70 -9.82 -20.86
C ALA A 286 14.77 -8.94 -21.53
N GLU A 287 14.88 -7.67 -21.15
CA GLU A 287 15.86 -6.69 -21.64
C GLU A 287 16.28 -5.75 -20.51
N GLY A 288 17.57 -5.40 -20.48
CA GLY A 288 18.15 -4.53 -19.45
C GLY A 288 18.46 -5.26 -18.14
N GLU A 289 18.89 -4.50 -17.12
CA GLU A 289 19.34 -5.01 -15.81
C GLU A 289 18.68 -4.27 -14.64
N LEU A 290 17.37 -4.05 -14.72
CA LEU A 290 16.64 -3.28 -13.69
C LEU A 290 16.68 -3.94 -12.32
N GLY A 291 16.75 -5.27 -12.25
CA GLY A 291 16.91 -6.01 -11.00
C GLY A 291 18.19 -5.64 -10.25
N ALA A 292 19.29 -5.48 -10.97
CA ALA A 292 20.60 -5.12 -10.36
C ALA A 292 20.55 -3.76 -9.63
N ALA A 293 19.74 -2.80 -10.12
CA ALA A 293 19.53 -1.51 -9.46
C ALA A 293 18.90 -1.64 -8.08
N LEU A 294 18.13 -2.69 -7.85
CA LEU A 294 17.46 -3.02 -6.57
C LEU A 294 18.25 -4.07 -5.75
N GLY A 295 19.33 -4.64 -6.30
CA GLY A 295 20.04 -5.77 -5.69
C GLY A 295 19.26 -7.08 -5.82
N LEU A 296 18.41 -7.20 -6.82
CA LEU A 296 17.60 -8.38 -7.16
C LEU A 296 18.03 -8.95 -8.52
N ASP A 297 17.57 -10.14 -8.86
CA ASP A 297 17.70 -10.67 -10.23
C ASP A 297 16.71 -10.00 -11.20
N ASN A 298 16.89 -10.18 -12.52
CA ASN A 298 16.06 -9.51 -13.51
C ASN A 298 14.64 -10.04 -13.62
N ASP A 299 14.36 -11.23 -13.11
CA ASP A 299 13.00 -11.80 -13.15
C ASP A 299 12.10 -11.32 -11.98
N TRP A 300 12.59 -10.41 -11.14
CA TRP A 300 11.87 -9.93 -9.94
C TRP A 300 10.47 -9.40 -10.26
N SER A 301 10.34 -8.56 -11.28
CA SER A 301 9.07 -7.95 -11.72
C SER A 301 8.13 -8.97 -12.37
N LEU A 302 8.69 -9.85 -13.20
CA LEU A 302 7.94 -10.95 -13.80
C LEU A 302 7.33 -11.86 -12.75
N ARG A 303 8.08 -12.18 -11.68
CA ARG A 303 7.58 -12.99 -10.57
C ARG A 303 6.41 -12.33 -9.86
N ILE A 304 6.44 -11.00 -9.67
CA ILE A 304 5.30 -10.24 -9.14
C ILE A 304 4.07 -10.47 -10.00
N ILE A 305 4.19 -10.19 -11.30
CA ILE A 305 3.05 -10.24 -12.24
C ILE A 305 2.48 -11.67 -12.32
N LYS A 306 3.34 -12.69 -12.40
CA LYS A 306 2.91 -14.10 -12.48
C LYS A 306 2.20 -14.59 -11.24
N GLN A 307 2.68 -14.24 -10.06
CA GLN A 307 2.23 -14.85 -8.80
C GLN A 307 1.14 -14.02 -8.12
N VAL A 308 1.16 -12.69 -8.31
CA VAL A 308 0.22 -11.77 -7.67
C VAL A 308 -0.72 -11.14 -8.70
N GLY A 309 -0.25 -10.94 -9.92
CA GLY A 309 -0.99 -10.24 -10.96
C GLY A 309 -0.69 -8.73 -10.97
N ASN A 310 -1.35 -8.03 -11.90
CA ASN A 310 -1.32 -6.58 -11.97
C ASN A 310 -2.30 -5.95 -10.95
N TYR A 311 -2.27 -4.61 -10.83
CA TYR A 311 -3.15 -3.90 -9.89
C TYR A 311 -4.64 -4.09 -10.19
N GLY A 312 -5.03 -4.12 -11.46
CA GLY A 312 -6.42 -4.37 -11.87
C GLY A 312 -6.93 -5.75 -11.45
N GLU A 313 -6.08 -6.79 -11.55
CA GLU A 313 -6.41 -8.13 -11.07
C GLU A 313 -6.57 -8.15 -9.55
N SER A 314 -5.66 -7.47 -8.83
CA SER A 314 -5.74 -7.34 -7.37
C SER A 314 -7.01 -6.60 -6.94
N TYR A 315 -7.31 -5.44 -7.55
CA TYR A 315 -8.53 -4.70 -7.27
C TYR A 315 -9.79 -5.52 -7.56
N LYS A 316 -9.82 -6.18 -8.73
CA LYS A 316 -10.96 -6.99 -9.16
C LYS A 316 -11.30 -8.07 -8.16
N ARG A 317 -10.35 -8.95 -7.83
CA ARG A 317 -10.59 -10.11 -6.94
C ARG A 317 -10.89 -9.73 -5.49
N ASN A 318 -10.26 -8.63 -5.00
CA ASN A 318 -10.36 -8.26 -3.59
C ASN A 318 -11.50 -7.28 -3.29
N ILE A 319 -11.85 -6.40 -4.23
CA ILE A 319 -12.77 -5.29 -3.99
C ILE A 319 -14.00 -5.35 -4.91
N ALA A 320 -13.81 -5.40 -6.24
CA ALA A 320 -14.93 -5.31 -7.17
C ALA A 320 -15.82 -6.57 -7.13
N ASP A 321 -15.23 -7.75 -7.24
CA ASP A 321 -15.97 -9.02 -7.25
C ASP A 321 -16.61 -9.34 -5.88
N THR A 322 -16.16 -8.68 -4.80
CA THR A 322 -16.76 -8.81 -3.46
C THR A 322 -17.94 -7.86 -3.23
N GLY A 323 -18.20 -6.96 -4.16
CA GLY A 323 -19.27 -5.97 -4.06
C GLY A 323 -19.00 -4.81 -3.11
N ILE A 324 -17.80 -4.70 -2.54
CA ILE A 324 -17.41 -3.59 -1.65
C ILE A 324 -17.45 -2.27 -2.40
N LEU A 325 -16.74 -2.16 -3.53
CA LEU A 325 -16.75 -1.02 -4.43
C LEU A 325 -16.71 -1.54 -5.88
N PRO A 326 -17.83 -1.56 -6.58
CA PRO A 326 -17.90 -2.12 -7.94
C PRO A 326 -17.17 -1.25 -8.99
N THR A 327 -16.94 0.02 -8.69
CA THR A 327 -16.22 0.97 -9.55
C THR A 327 -14.96 1.47 -8.87
N ARG A 328 -13.90 1.68 -9.67
CA ARG A 328 -12.59 2.10 -9.15
C ARG A 328 -12.52 3.60 -8.86
N GLY A 329 -13.27 4.44 -9.58
CA GLY A 329 -13.22 5.89 -9.42
C GLY A 329 -11.79 6.44 -9.54
N PRO A 330 -11.29 7.19 -8.53
CA PRO A 330 -9.91 7.70 -8.53
C PRO A 330 -8.83 6.60 -8.66
N ASN A 331 -9.16 5.37 -8.27
CA ASN A 331 -8.24 4.22 -8.34
C ASN A 331 -8.17 3.58 -9.73
N GLU A 332 -8.77 4.19 -10.74
CA GLU A 332 -8.57 3.81 -12.14
C GLU A 332 -7.22 4.35 -12.64
N LEU A 333 -6.67 3.71 -13.67
CA LEU A 333 -5.45 4.20 -14.33
C LEU A 333 -5.67 5.61 -14.90
N TRP A 334 -4.62 6.43 -14.93
CA TRP A 334 -4.64 7.76 -15.54
C TRP A 334 -5.09 7.73 -17.00
N THR A 335 -4.77 6.67 -17.74
CA THR A 335 -5.20 6.45 -19.12
C THR A 335 -6.70 6.16 -19.27
N LYS A 336 -7.38 5.87 -18.16
CA LYS A 336 -8.82 5.56 -18.09
C LYS A 336 -9.61 6.56 -17.24
N GLY A 337 -9.02 7.73 -16.96
CA GLY A 337 -9.66 8.83 -16.23
C GLY A 337 -9.53 8.77 -14.71
N GLY A 338 -8.72 7.88 -14.16
CA GLY A 338 -8.33 7.86 -12.75
C GLY A 338 -7.06 8.64 -12.47
N ILE A 339 -6.47 8.43 -11.31
CA ILE A 339 -5.24 9.11 -10.86
C ILE A 339 -4.12 8.14 -10.47
N LEU A 340 -4.28 6.84 -10.74
CA LEU A 340 -3.16 5.92 -10.63
C LEU A 340 -2.16 6.19 -11.76
N TYR A 341 -1.03 6.76 -11.37
CA TYR A 341 0.07 7.17 -12.23
C TYR A 341 1.39 6.85 -11.53
N VAL A 342 2.24 6.05 -12.16
CA VAL A 342 3.53 5.65 -11.61
C VAL A 342 4.67 5.99 -12.56
N PRO A 343 5.90 6.23 -12.05
CA PRO A 343 7.06 6.42 -12.90
C PRO A 343 7.37 5.15 -13.69
N PRO A 344 7.83 5.27 -14.96
CA PRO A 344 8.12 4.12 -15.82
C PRO A 344 9.36 3.35 -15.35
N ALA A 345 9.32 2.03 -15.43
CA ALA A 345 10.46 1.14 -15.21
C ALA A 345 11.42 1.17 -16.42
N ARG A 346 12.46 2.01 -16.34
CA ARG A 346 13.45 2.18 -17.42
C ARG A 346 14.83 2.58 -16.87
#